data_2fafbeefa86deed703a055fb09dc5106
#
_entry.id   2fafbeefa86deed703a055fb09dc5106
#
_cell.length_a   1.000
_cell.length_b   1.000
_cell.length_c   1.000
_cell.angle_alpha   90.00
_cell.angle_beta   90.00
_cell.angle_gamma   90.00
#
_symmetry.space_group_name_H-M   'P 1'
#
loop_
_entity.id
_entity.type
_entity.pdbx_description
1 polymer ?
#
loop_
_entity_poly.entity_id
_entity_poly.type
_entity_poly.pdbx_seq_one_letter_code
_entity_poly.pdbx_strand_id
1 'polypeptide(L)' 'MLQEGGLEVKKRMTITEVAEIVGISAKTLARWEKTGKIRRPKRDWRGWRVYDEDDLNQIRQFHEAVFEVQS' A
#
# COMPACT_ATOMS: atom_id res chain seq x y z
N MET A 1 27.85 2.56 6.60
CA MET A 1 27.27 2.35 6.26
C MET A 1 26.66 2.62 6.06
N LEU A 2 26.53 2.56 5.92
CA LEU A 2 25.72 2.64 5.61
C LEU A 2 24.94 2.73 5.32
N GLN A 3 24.87 2.74 5.28
CA GLN A 3 24.01 2.66 4.96
C GLN A 3 23.25 2.70 4.72
N GLU A 4 23.29 2.64 4.79
CA GLU A 4 22.52 2.42 4.51
C GLU A 4 21.74 2.94 4.32
N GLY A 5 21.97 3.17 4.36
CA GLY A 5 21.06 3.54 4.03
C GLY A 5 20.45 4.03 3.70
N GLY A 6 20.57 4.02 3.59
CA GLY A 6 19.78 4.31 3.12
C GLY A 6 19.24 4.46 2.73
N LEU A 7 19.29 4.32 2.70
CA LEU A 7 18.74 4.26 2.22
C LEU A 7 17.80 4.25 2.01
N GLU A 8 17.60 4.10 2.11
CA GLU A 8 16.64 4.07 1.88
C GLU A 8 15.83 4.41 1.83
N VAL A 9 16.48 4.26 2.12
CA VAL A 9 15.72 5.06 1.80
C VAL A 9 14.32 4.84 1.43
N LYS A 10 13.87 4.94 0.39
CA LYS A 10 12.50 4.71 0.12
C LYS A 10 12.22 3.27 -0.02
N LYS A 11 11.46 2.78 0.90
CA LYS A 11 11.07 1.40 0.84
C LYS A 11 9.93 1.21 -0.14
N ARG A 12 10.12 0.30 -1.07
CA ARG A 12 9.10 -0.05 -2.03
C ARG A 12 8.46 -1.35 -1.65
N MET A 13 7.13 -1.39 -1.72
CA MET A 13 6.39 -2.56 -1.28
C MET A 13 5.52 -3.07 -2.42
N THR A 14 5.33 -4.39 -2.45
CA THR A 14 4.41 -5.01 -3.40
C THR A 14 3.01 -4.99 -2.82
N ILE A 15 2.03 -5.31 -3.68
CA ILE A 15 0.65 -5.36 -3.20
C ILE A 15 0.50 -6.42 -2.12
N THR A 16 1.21 -7.53 -2.24
CA THR A 16 1.14 -8.58 -1.22
C THR A 16 1.67 -8.10 0.12
N GLU A 17 2.80 -7.38 0.09
CA GLU A 17 3.38 -6.87 1.31
C GLU A 17 2.46 -5.87 2.00
N VAL A 18 1.90 -4.95 1.22
CA VAL A 18 1.00 -3.95 1.79
C VAL A 18 -0.25 -4.61 2.36
N ALA A 19 -0.80 -5.57 1.63
CA ALA A 19 -1.99 -6.26 2.10
C ALA A 19 -1.72 -6.97 3.42
N GLU A 20 -0.55 -7.60 3.55
CA GLU A 20 -0.19 -8.26 4.79
C GLU A 20 -0.04 -7.28 5.96
N ILE A 21 0.59 -6.15 5.69
CA ILE A 21 0.78 -5.14 6.74
C ILE A 21 -0.56 -4.61 7.22
N VAL A 22 -1.46 -4.35 6.30
CA VAL A 22 -2.77 -3.78 6.63
C VAL A 22 -3.70 -4.84 7.21
N GLY A 23 -3.52 -6.09 6.84
CA GLY A 23 -4.35 -7.17 7.33
C GLY A 23 -5.54 -7.48 6.43
N ILE A 24 -5.40 -7.25 5.14
CA ILE A 24 -6.45 -7.56 4.16
C ILE A 24 -5.85 -8.42 3.07
N SER A 25 -6.69 -8.94 2.20
CA SER A 25 -6.19 -9.71 1.07
C SER A 25 -5.72 -8.78 -0.04
N ALA A 26 -4.79 -9.28 -0.85
CA ALA A 26 -4.35 -8.51 -2.01
C ALA A 26 -5.51 -8.24 -2.96
N LYS A 27 -6.44 -9.17 -3.05
CA LYS A 27 -7.61 -9.01 -3.89
C LYS A 27 -8.48 -7.83 -3.43
N THR A 28 -8.65 -7.70 -2.13
CA THR A 28 -9.40 -6.59 -1.57
C THR A 28 -8.72 -5.26 -1.89
N LEU A 29 -7.40 -5.23 -1.74
CA LEU A 29 -6.64 -4.02 -2.01
C LEU A 29 -6.76 -3.62 -3.48
N ALA A 30 -6.68 -4.61 -4.37
CA ALA A 30 -6.83 -4.34 -5.80
C ALA A 30 -8.23 -3.80 -6.12
N ARG A 31 -9.24 -4.32 -5.43
CA ARG A 31 -10.60 -3.85 -5.62
C ARG A 31 -10.75 -2.41 -5.17
N TRP A 32 -10.14 -2.06 -4.04
CA TRP A 32 -10.21 -0.69 -3.55
C TRP A 32 -9.58 0.28 -4.55
N GLU A 33 -8.48 -0.13 -5.15
CA GLU A 33 -7.86 0.70 -6.18
C GLU A 33 -8.80 0.85 -7.38
N LYS A 34 -9.36 -0.26 -7.81
CA LYS A 34 -10.21 -0.26 -8.99
C LYS A 34 -11.45 0.60 -8.82
N THR A 35 -12.01 0.62 -7.61
CA THR A 35 -13.23 1.37 -7.35
C THR A 35 -12.96 2.80 -6.89
N GLY A 36 -11.70 3.22 -6.88
CA GLY A 36 -11.35 4.59 -6.56
C GLY A 36 -11.35 4.92 -5.09
N LYS A 37 -11.36 3.92 -4.24
CA LYS A 37 -11.36 4.16 -2.79
C LYS A 37 -10.01 4.56 -2.27
N ILE A 38 -8.95 4.15 -2.96
CA ILE A 38 -7.60 4.57 -2.68
C ILE A 38 -6.99 5.00 -4.00
N ARG A 39 -5.95 5.83 -3.93
CA ARG A 39 -5.32 6.28 -5.15
C ARG A 39 -4.56 5.13 -5.78
N ARG A 40 -4.35 5.24 -7.08
CA ARG A 40 -3.62 4.21 -7.80
C ARG A 40 -2.15 4.28 -7.45
N PRO A 41 -1.52 3.14 -7.17
CA PRO A 41 -0.09 3.12 -6.91
C PRO A 41 0.69 3.32 -8.20
N LYS A 42 1.94 3.67 -8.05
CA LYS A 42 2.84 3.75 -9.18
C LYS A 42 3.14 2.35 -9.67
N ARG A 43 3.59 2.26 -10.91
CA ARG A 43 3.99 0.99 -11.48
C ARG A 43 5.46 1.07 -11.88
N ASP A 44 6.16 -0.03 -11.72
CA ASP A 44 7.55 -0.07 -12.14
C ASP A 44 7.64 -0.41 -13.63
N TRP A 45 8.85 -0.62 -14.12
CA TRP A 45 9.05 -0.87 -15.54
C TRP A 45 8.41 -2.17 -16.00
N ARG A 46 8.14 -3.09 -15.08
CA ARG A 46 7.45 -4.35 -15.41
C ARG A 46 5.94 -4.20 -15.42
N GLY A 47 5.44 -3.04 -15.00
CA GLY A 47 4.01 -2.84 -14.88
C GLY A 47 3.43 -3.31 -13.56
N TRP A 48 4.29 -3.69 -12.60
CA TRP A 48 3.83 -4.16 -11.31
C TRP A 48 3.58 -2.98 -10.38
N ARG A 49 2.60 -3.13 -9.50
CA ARG A 49 2.28 -2.10 -8.53
C ARG A 49 3.41 -1.92 -7.54
N VAL A 50 3.75 -0.67 -7.26
CA VAL A 50 4.78 -0.33 -6.29
C VAL A 50 4.19 0.68 -5.33
N TYR A 51 4.21 0.35 -4.05
CA TYR A 51 3.64 1.19 -3.00
C TYR A 51 4.75 1.81 -2.18
N ASP A 52 4.61 3.08 -1.85
CA ASP A 52 5.54 3.73 -0.93
C ASP A 52 4.86 3.92 0.42
N GLU A 53 5.56 4.59 1.35
CA GLU A 53 5.01 4.77 2.69
C GLU A 53 3.76 5.63 2.69
N ASP A 54 3.70 6.63 1.82
CA ASP A 54 2.52 7.47 1.75
C ASP A 54 1.31 6.65 1.31
N ASP A 55 1.52 5.78 0.35
CA ASP A 55 0.46 4.88 -0.09
C ASP A 55 0.01 4.00 1.05
N LEU A 56 0.95 3.43 1.78
CA LEU A 56 0.62 2.56 2.90
C LEU A 56 -0.19 3.29 3.96
N ASN A 57 0.23 4.50 4.30
CA ASN A 57 -0.48 5.29 5.30
C ASN A 57 -1.90 5.60 4.86
N GLN A 58 -2.08 5.95 3.60
CA GLN A 58 -3.40 6.23 3.07
C GLN A 58 -4.30 5.00 3.15
N ILE A 59 -3.76 3.85 2.77
CA ILE A 59 -4.51 2.61 2.78
C ILE A 59 -4.89 2.23 4.20
N ARG A 60 -3.98 2.40 5.14
CA ARG A 60 -4.27 2.09 6.54
C ARG A 60 -5.35 2.99 7.09
N GLN A 61 -5.30 4.28 6.75
CA GLN A 61 -6.32 5.21 7.21
C GLN A 61 -7.69 4.84 6.65
N PHE A 62 -7.73 4.47 5.39
CA PHE A 62 -8.98 4.06 4.79
C PHE A 62 -9.52 2.79 5.45
N HIS A 63 -8.63 1.83 5.68
CA HIS A 63 -9.01 0.58 6.32
C HIS A 63 -9.60 0.81 7.70
N GLU A 64 -8.96 1.66 8.48
CA GLU A 64 -9.44 1.97 9.81
C GLU A 64 -10.80 2.66 9.78
N ALA A 65 -10.95 3.59 8.85
CA ALA A 65 -12.21 4.31 8.73
C ALA A 65 -13.36 3.37 8.38
N VAL A 66 -13.10 2.43 7.47
CA VAL A 66 -14.13 1.49 7.05
C VAL A 66 -14.58 0.64 8.23
N PHE A 67 -13.64 0.15 9.01
CA PHE A 67 -14.00 -0.72 10.11
C PHE A 67 -14.60 0.03 11.28
N GLU A 68 -14.21 1.28 11.47
CA GLU A 68 -14.83 2.10 12.50
C GLU A 68 -16.30 2.36 12.20
N VAL A 69 -16.58 2.63 10.91
CA VAL A 69 -17.95 2.91 10.52
C VAL A 69 -18.84 1.69 10.75
N GLN A 70 -18.28 0.51 10.64
CA GLN A 70 -19.05 -0.71 10.82
C GLN A 70 -19.28 -1.10 12.25
N SER A 71 -18.52 -0.54 13.17
CA SER A 71 -18.68 -0.90 14.59
C SER A 71 -19.66 0.02 15.33
#